data_fe9ccfef1ade20d5f6c68825a7f5dc94
#
_entry.id   fe9ccfef1ade20d5f6c68825a7f5dc94
#
_cell.length_a   1.000
_cell.length_b   1.000
_cell.length_c   1.000
_cell.angle_alpha   90.00
_cell.angle_beta   90.00
_cell.angle_gamma   90.00
#
_symmetry.space_group_name_H-M   'P 1'
#
loop_
_entity.id
_entity.type
_entity.pdbx_description
1 polymer ?
#
loop_
_entity_poly.entity_id
_entity_poly.type
_entity_poly.pdbx_seq_one_letter_code
_entity_poly.pdbx_strand_id
1 'polypeptide(L)'
;MSSAKPTMETYIEMSPRVFEENLARADALVGDLVERYARRGLRDLRFVASGSSYNSCVAARPFAERVLGVRVDVFTPSRYLDELERLEAAAPDAFEVFVSQSGCSTNIIEAVRAACSLGHETVALTGNVEADLRDGVDAIFEYGVGNETVGFVTMGVLTLMEFIALFGLSAAETLGVIDGAERAAWMERLSEVPCMHREMQRRAHALMDAERETFLAPGHAFMCGAGAAYGIALEGALKWQETLKAPAIALEPEEYIHGPNMQLTPRSTAFFLDSGSASGRTCEIYRATRAVTDHAYLIACHGSENDDANAICLGRDVEPEVAPFVLLPAVQVFAGRAMRELGCEPCHPLFDRFERVVSCKTADYEEICKEKLAQAGFAE
;
A
#
# COMPACT_ATOMS: atom_id res chain seq x y z
N MET A 1 31.35 8.46 -10.80
CA MET A 1 30.75 8.80 -9.47
C MET A 1 30.06 7.55 -9.01
N SER A 2 30.49 6.91 -7.93
CA SER A 2 29.74 5.79 -7.36
C SER A 2 28.41 6.36 -6.89
N SER A 3 27.30 6.06 -7.59
CA SER A 3 25.98 6.42 -7.10
C SER A 3 25.73 5.63 -5.81
N ALA A 4 25.30 6.30 -4.76
CA ALA A 4 24.95 5.61 -3.53
C ALA A 4 23.75 4.66 -3.80
N LYS A 5 23.72 3.50 -3.12
CA LYS A 5 22.60 2.56 -3.22
C LYS A 5 21.28 3.29 -2.93
N PRO A 6 20.22 3.06 -3.73
CA PRO A 6 18.93 3.69 -3.50
C PRO A 6 18.41 3.37 -2.10
N THR A 7 17.81 4.36 -1.47
CA THR A 7 17.19 4.26 -0.15
C THR A 7 15.67 4.30 -0.27
N MET A 8 14.97 4.07 0.83
CA MET A 8 13.52 4.29 0.89
C MET A 8 13.14 5.71 0.46
N GLU A 9 13.88 6.74 0.92
CA GLU A 9 13.64 8.13 0.53
C GLU A 9 13.80 8.33 -0.99
N THR A 10 14.80 7.69 -1.62
CA THR A 10 14.98 7.73 -3.08
C THR A 10 13.72 7.22 -3.81
N TYR A 11 13.12 6.12 -3.35
CA TYR A 11 11.92 5.57 -3.97
C TYR A 11 10.66 6.40 -3.68
N ILE A 12 10.57 7.05 -2.51
CA ILE A 12 9.51 8.02 -2.22
C ILE A 12 9.58 9.20 -3.21
N GLU A 13 10.76 9.75 -3.44
CA GLU A 13 10.98 10.85 -4.38
C GLU A 13 10.71 10.44 -5.84
N MET A 14 11.02 9.21 -6.22
CA MET A 14 10.78 8.68 -7.57
C MET A 14 9.31 8.36 -7.84
N SER A 15 8.54 8.00 -6.81
CA SER A 15 7.17 7.52 -6.92
C SER A 15 6.25 8.37 -7.81
N PRO A 16 6.20 9.71 -7.69
CA PRO A 16 5.34 10.52 -8.55
C PRO A 16 5.67 10.42 -10.05
N ARG A 17 6.95 10.29 -10.38
CA ARG A 17 7.39 10.15 -11.78
C ARG A 17 6.99 8.78 -12.33
N VAL A 18 7.18 7.72 -11.56
CA VAL A 18 6.81 6.35 -11.99
C VAL A 18 5.31 6.25 -12.17
N PHE A 19 4.53 6.90 -11.31
CA PHE A 19 3.07 7.02 -11.48
C PHE A 19 2.71 7.73 -12.81
N GLU A 20 3.34 8.85 -13.14
CA GLU A 20 3.14 9.54 -14.42
C GLU A 20 3.48 8.65 -15.64
N GLU A 21 4.58 7.90 -15.55
CA GLU A 21 5.02 6.98 -16.60
C GLU A 21 4.04 5.81 -16.79
N ASN A 22 3.52 5.24 -15.70
CA ASN A 22 2.51 4.18 -15.73
C ASN A 22 1.17 4.68 -16.28
N LEU A 23 0.72 5.85 -15.82
CA LEU A 23 -0.51 6.47 -16.30
C LEU A 23 -0.46 6.71 -17.82
N ALA A 24 0.68 7.17 -18.33
CA ALA A 24 0.87 7.42 -19.76
C ALA A 24 0.82 6.16 -20.62
N ARG A 25 1.09 4.98 -20.06
CA ARG A 25 1.05 3.67 -20.73
C ARG A 25 -0.05 2.75 -20.18
N ALA A 26 -1.09 3.30 -19.54
CA ALA A 26 -2.09 2.55 -18.79
C ALA A 26 -2.65 1.35 -19.56
N ASP A 27 -3.09 1.55 -20.80
CA ASP A 27 -3.69 0.48 -21.62
C ASP A 27 -2.69 -0.65 -21.92
N ALA A 28 -1.42 -0.33 -22.13
CA ALA A 28 -0.39 -1.34 -22.33
C ALA A 28 -0.03 -2.06 -21.02
N LEU A 29 -0.10 -1.36 -19.88
CA LEU A 29 0.25 -1.91 -18.57
C LEU A 29 -0.77 -2.93 -18.08
N VAL A 30 -2.07 -2.69 -18.28
CA VAL A 30 -3.15 -3.52 -17.74
C VAL A 30 -3.87 -4.37 -18.80
N GLY A 31 -3.62 -4.14 -20.09
CA GLY A 31 -4.42 -4.67 -21.19
C GLY A 31 -4.59 -6.18 -21.19
N ASP A 32 -3.50 -6.93 -21.00
CA ASP A 32 -3.53 -8.39 -20.99
C ASP A 32 -4.36 -8.94 -19.82
N LEU A 33 -4.28 -8.31 -18.65
CA LEU A 33 -5.11 -8.67 -17.49
C LEU A 33 -6.59 -8.31 -17.72
N VAL A 34 -6.85 -7.14 -18.30
CA VAL A 34 -8.21 -6.70 -18.67
C VAL A 34 -8.84 -7.69 -19.65
N GLU A 35 -8.10 -8.09 -20.71
CA GLU A 35 -8.59 -9.06 -21.68
C GLU A 35 -8.93 -10.41 -21.02
N ARG A 36 -8.08 -10.88 -20.11
CA ARG A 36 -8.30 -12.12 -19.38
C ARG A 36 -9.54 -12.04 -18.49
N TYR A 37 -9.70 -10.96 -17.73
CA TYR A 37 -10.85 -10.72 -16.89
C TYR A 37 -12.15 -10.60 -17.72
N ALA A 38 -12.11 -9.82 -18.79
CA ALA A 38 -13.27 -9.55 -19.64
C ALA A 38 -13.79 -10.82 -20.36
N ARG A 39 -12.93 -11.78 -20.69
CA ARG A 39 -13.37 -13.09 -21.24
C ARG A 39 -14.28 -13.87 -20.29
N ARG A 40 -14.14 -13.67 -18.99
CA ARG A 40 -15.01 -14.30 -17.97
C ARG A 40 -16.27 -13.48 -17.71
N GLY A 41 -16.38 -12.27 -18.26
CA GLY A 41 -17.41 -11.29 -17.93
C GLY A 41 -17.20 -10.68 -16.54
N LEU A 42 -18.13 -9.80 -16.14
CA LEU A 42 -18.05 -9.14 -14.85
C LEU A 42 -18.13 -10.16 -13.69
N ARG A 43 -17.15 -10.15 -12.81
CA ARG A 43 -17.00 -11.07 -11.68
C ARG A 43 -16.48 -10.33 -10.46
N ASP A 44 -16.83 -10.84 -9.28
CA ASP A 44 -16.19 -10.41 -8.03
C ASP A 44 -14.67 -10.64 -8.10
N LEU A 45 -13.92 -9.72 -7.52
CA LEU A 45 -12.47 -9.80 -7.45
C LEU A 45 -12.03 -10.33 -6.09
N ARG A 46 -10.99 -11.14 -6.09
CA ARG A 46 -10.41 -11.67 -4.86
C ARG A 46 -8.88 -11.50 -4.91
N PHE A 47 -8.36 -10.58 -4.10
CA PHE A 47 -6.92 -10.41 -3.95
C PHE A 47 -6.41 -11.23 -2.77
N VAL A 48 -5.31 -11.94 -2.98
CA VAL A 48 -4.60 -12.69 -1.92
C VAL A 48 -3.19 -12.11 -1.82
N ALA A 49 -2.86 -11.48 -0.69
CA ALA A 49 -1.63 -10.72 -0.53
C ALA A 49 -1.15 -10.68 0.94
N SER A 50 0.12 -10.30 1.15
CA SER A 50 0.73 -10.14 2.48
C SER A 50 1.46 -8.81 2.60
N GLY A 51 1.55 -8.27 3.82
CA GLY A 51 2.32 -7.07 4.14
C GLY A 51 1.89 -5.87 3.31
N SER A 52 2.84 -5.13 2.76
CA SER A 52 2.56 -3.94 1.95
C SER A 52 1.68 -4.22 0.72
N SER A 53 1.79 -5.39 0.10
CA SER A 53 0.90 -5.77 -1.00
C SER A 53 -0.56 -5.94 -0.53
N TYR A 54 -0.78 -6.52 0.65
CA TYR A 54 -2.10 -6.60 1.27
C TYR A 54 -2.65 -5.20 1.58
N ASN A 55 -1.83 -4.34 2.17
CA ASN A 55 -2.21 -2.97 2.53
C ASN A 55 -2.58 -2.15 1.28
N SER A 56 -1.82 -2.31 0.18
CA SER A 56 -2.12 -1.69 -1.12
C SER A 56 -3.47 -2.16 -1.69
N CYS A 57 -3.74 -3.46 -1.65
CA CYS A 57 -5.03 -4.01 -2.10
C CYS A 57 -6.19 -3.49 -1.25
N VAL A 58 -6.03 -3.40 0.08
CA VAL A 58 -7.05 -2.81 0.98
C VAL A 58 -7.30 -1.35 0.66
N ALA A 59 -6.25 -0.56 0.39
CA ALA A 59 -6.36 0.85 0.05
C ALA A 59 -7.01 1.08 -1.33
N ALA A 60 -6.70 0.24 -2.33
CA ALA A 60 -7.23 0.34 -3.69
C ALA A 60 -8.62 -0.29 -3.85
N ARG A 61 -9.05 -1.16 -2.93
CA ARG A 61 -10.34 -1.85 -2.98
C ARG A 61 -11.52 -0.93 -3.24
N PRO A 62 -11.71 0.17 -2.49
CA PRO A 62 -12.86 1.05 -2.71
C PRO A 62 -12.91 1.66 -4.11
N PHE A 63 -11.74 1.94 -4.71
CA PHE A 63 -11.66 2.42 -6.09
C PHE A 63 -12.15 1.34 -7.06
N ALA A 64 -11.65 0.11 -6.95
CA ALA A 64 -12.06 -0.99 -7.82
C ALA A 64 -13.55 -1.31 -7.68
N GLU A 65 -14.08 -1.36 -6.45
CA GLU A 65 -15.51 -1.54 -6.17
C GLU A 65 -16.36 -0.44 -6.80
N ARG A 66 -15.91 0.82 -6.70
CA ARG A 66 -16.62 1.99 -7.24
C ARG A 66 -16.76 1.94 -8.76
N VAL A 67 -15.67 1.61 -9.47
CA VAL A 67 -15.66 1.68 -10.94
C VAL A 67 -16.20 0.41 -11.60
N LEU A 68 -15.97 -0.76 -11.01
CA LEU A 68 -16.45 -2.05 -11.57
C LEU A 68 -17.87 -2.40 -11.12
N GLY A 69 -18.35 -1.88 -9.99
CA GLY A 69 -19.65 -2.26 -9.43
C GLY A 69 -19.71 -3.72 -8.95
N VAL A 70 -18.58 -4.32 -8.62
CA VAL A 70 -18.46 -5.69 -8.10
C VAL A 70 -17.94 -5.68 -6.67
N ARG A 71 -18.07 -6.80 -5.98
CA ARG A 71 -17.44 -6.98 -4.67
C ARG A 71 -15.94 -7.27 -4.86
N VAL A 72 -15.12 -6.64 -4.02
CA VAL A 72 -13.68 -6.87 -3.97
C VAL A 72 -13.28 -7.35 -2.59
N ASP A 73 -12.87 -8.60 -2.48
CA ASP A 73 -12.37 -9.17 -1.23
C ASP A 73 -10.84 -9.16 -1.22
N VAL A 74 -10.26 -8.88 -0.04
CA VAL A 74 -8.80 -8.91 0.17
C VAL A 74 -8.49 -9.87 1.32
N PHE A 75 -7.68 -10.88 1.05
CA PHE A 75 -7.32 -11.93 2.00
C PHE A 75 -5.81 -11.94 2.25
N THR A 76 -5.44 -12.21 3.51
CA THR A 76 -4.12 -12.77 3.77
C THR A 76 -4.10 -14.25 3.35
N PRO A 77 -2.95 -14.81 2.94
CA PRO A 77 -2.89 -16.22 2.50
C PRO A 77 -3.44 -17.22 3.50
N SER A 78 -3.13 -17.06 4.79
CA SER A 78 -3.66 -17.96 5.82
C SER A 78 -5.19 -17.91 5.91
N ARG A 79 -5.76 -16.70 5.91
CA ARG A 79 -7.21 -16.54 5.91
C ARG A 79 -7.84 -17.10 4.63
N TYR A 80 -7.20 -16.91 3.48
CA TYR A 80 -7.65 -17.49 2.22
C TYR A 80 -7.72 -19.01 2.30
N LEU A 81 -6.66 -19.65 2.78
CA LEU A 81 -6.59 -21.11 2.95
C LEU A 81 -7.65 -21.63 3.92
N ASP A 82 -7.84 -20.96 5.08
CA ASP A 82 -8.83 -21.34 6.07
C ASP A 82 -10.28 -21.23 5.56
N GLU A 83 -10.53 -20.31 4.65
CA GLU A 83 -11.86 -20.03 4.12
C GLU A 83 -12.11 -20.62 2.71
N LEU A 84 -11.12 -21.27 2.11
CA LEU A 84 -11.13 -21.63 0.68
C LEU A 84 -12.36 -22.46 0.25
N GLU A 85 -12.71 -23.51 1.00
CA GLU A 85 -13.88 -24.32 0.70
C GLU A 85 -15.19 -23.53 0.77
N ARG A 86 -15.30 -22.58 1.72
CA ARG A 86 -16.45 -21.69 1.86
C ARG A 86 -16.51 -20.66 0.74
N LEU A 87 -15.36 -20.12 0.36
CA LEU A 87 -15.25 -19.18 -0.75
C LEU A 87 -15.64 -19.81 -2.08
N GLU A 88 -15.21 -21.05 -2.30
CA GLU A 88 -15.61 -21.87 -3.44
C GLU A 88 -17.12 -22.08 -3.51
N ALA A 89 -17.74 -22.43 -2.39
CA ALA A 89 -19.18 -22.62 -2.33
C ALA A 89 -20.00 -21.33 -2.52
N ALA A 90 -19.47 -20.18 -2.09
CA ALA A 90 -20.16 -18.90 -2.10
C ALA A 90 -19.98 -18.10 -3.40
N ALA A 91 -18.82 -18.18 -4.01
CA ALA A 91 -18.44 -17.42 -5.21
C ALA A 91 -17.39 -18.18 -6.02
N PRO A 92 -17.78 -19.33 -6.66
CA PRO A 92 -16.85 -20.19 -7.40
C PRO A 92 -16.25 -19.50 -8.63
N ASP A 93 -16.93 -18.48 -9.14
CA ASP A 93 -16.52 -17.74 -10.34
C ASP A 93 -15.73 -16.46 -10.06
N ALA A 94 -15.35 -16.19 -8.79
CA ALA A 94 -14.57 -15.00 -8.48
C ALA A 94 -13.22 -15.01 -9.23
N PHE A 95 -12.79 -13.83 -9.67
CA PHE A 95 -11.49 -13.69 -10.34
C PHE A 95 -10.39 -13.50 -9.27
N GLU A 96 -9.52 -14.46 -9.14
CA GLU A 96 -8.51 -14.52 -8.10
C GLU A 96 -7.16 -13.97 -8.56
N VAL A 97 -6.61 -13.04 -7.78
CA VAL A 97 -5.34 -12.38 -8.06
C VAL A 97 -4.41 -12.51 -6.86
N PHE A 98 -3.31 -13.22 -7.04
CA PHE A 98 -2.28 -13.44 -6.04
C PHE A 98 -1.18 -12.41 -6.18
N VAL A 99 -0.84 -11.70 -5.10
CA VAL A 99 0.08 -10.56 -5.18
C VAL A 99 1.33 -10.79 -4.33
N SER A 100 2.48 -10.73 -4.97
CA SER A 100 3.79 -10.78 -4.31
C SER A 100 4.79 -9.91 -5.06
N GLN A 101 5.20 -8.77 -4.49
CA GLN A 101 6.17 -7.89 -5.16
C GLN A 101 7.47 -8.60 -5.51
N SER A 102 8.03 -9.38 -4.60
CA SER A 102 9.26 -10.15 -4.88
C SER A 102 9.05 -11.35 -5.80
N GLY A 103 7.82 -11.86 -5.88
CA GLY A 103 7.51 -13.14 -6.51
C GLY A 103 8.00 -14.37 -5.72
N CYS A 104 8.59 -14.17 -4.53
CA CYS A 104 9.23 -15.22 -3.71
C CYS A 104 8.54 -15.45 -2.37
N SER A 105 7.32 -14.94 -2.15
CA SER A 105 6.61 -15.10 -0.87
C SER A 105 6.06 -16.54 -0.73
N THR A 106 6.59 -17.30 0.23
CA THR A 106 6.26 -18.72 0.43
C THR A 106 4.77 -18.95 0.68
N ASN A 107 4.15 -18.10 1.49
CA ASN A 107 2.72 -18.20 1.81
C ASN A 107 1.80 -17.87 0.61
N ILE A 108 2.22 -17.00 -0.31
CA ILE A 108 1.49 -16.72 -1.55
C ILE A 108 1.59 -17.93 -2.49
N ILE A 109 2.77 -18.52 -2.62
CA ILE A 109 2.99 -19.73 -3.43
C ILE A 109 2.14 -20.91 -2.89
N GLU A 110 2.02 -21.03 -1.57
CA GLU A 110 1.15 -22.03 -0.94
C GLU A 110 -0.33 -21.80 -1.27
N ALA A 111 -0.80 -20.56 -1.17
CA ALA A 111 -2.17 -20.19 -1.54
C ALA A 111 -2.48 -20.45 -3.02
N VAL A 112 -1.55 -20.14 -3.92
CA VAL A 112 -1.65 -20.46 -5.36
C VAL A 112 -1.77 -21.98 -5.57
N ARG A 113 -0.92 -22.79 -4.93
CA ARG A 113 -0.99 -24.26 -5.05
C ARG A 113 -2.33 -24.81 -4.59
N ALA A 114 -2.88 -24.26 -3.51
CA ALA A 114 -4.19 -24.67 -3.02
C ALA A 114 -5.30 -24.33 -4.03
N ALA A 115 -5.31 -23.12 -4.58
CA ALA A 115 -6.26 -22.71 -5.62
C ALA A 115 -6.16 -23.59 -6.87
N CYS A 116 -4.94 -23.82 -7.37
CA CYS A 116 -4.69 -24.72 -8.50
C CYS A 116 -5.21 -26.15 -8.25
N SER A 117 -5.07 -26.67 -7.01
CA SER A 117 -5.55 -28.02 -6.68
C SER A 117 -7.07 -28.18 -6.78
N LEU A 118 -7.81 -27.08 -6.69
CA LEU A 118 -9.26 -27.00 -6.90
C LEU A 118 -9.65 -26.66 -8.35
N GLY A 119 -8.65 -26.45 -9.23
CA GLY A 119 -8.88 -26.11 -10.62
C GLY A 119 -9.22 -24.63 -10.87
N HIS A 120 -8.92 -23.74 -9.90
CA HIS A 120 -9.10 -22.31 -10.12
C HIS A 120 -8.08 -21.79 -11.13
N GLU A 121 -8.50 -20.83 -11.93
CA GLU A 121 -7.58 -20.02 -12.72
C GLU A 121 -6.80 -19.08 -11.78
N THR A 122 -5.48 -19.18 -11.80
CA THR A 122 -4.61 -18.41 -10.94
C THR A 122 -3.87 -17.32 -11.71
N VAL A 123 -4.02 -16.08 -11.26
CA VAL A 123 -3.36 -14.91 -11.83
C VAL A 123 -2.48 -14.27 -10.77
N ALA A 124 -1.25 -13.89 -11.14
CA ALA A 124 -0.34 -13.23 -10.22
C ALA A 124 0.02 -11.81 -10.67
N LEU A 125 0.15 -10.90 -9.69
CA LEU A 125 0.77 -9.58 -9.83
C LEU A 125 2.10 -9.56 -9.05
N THR A 126 3.15 -9.11 -9.72
CA THR A 126 4.50 -9.11 -9.14
C THR A 126 5.33 -7.93 -9.66
N GLY A 127 6.41 -7.58 -8.95
CA GLY A 127 7.47 -6.71 -9.45
C GLY A 127 8.62 -7.50 -10.11
N ASN A 128 8.48 -8.84 -10.24
CA ASN A 128 9.47 -9.69 -10.89
C ASN A 128 8.81 -10.94 -11.50
N VAL A 129 8.54 -10.89 -12.77
CA VAL A 129 7.86 -11.98 -13.51
C VAL A 129 8.73 -13.24 -13.68
N GLU A 130 10.02 -13.16 -13.42
CA GLU A 130 10.95 -14.28 -13.49
C GLU A 130 11.15 -15.02 -12.15
N ALA A 131 10.49 -14.55 -11.07
CA ALA A 131 10.61 -15.17 -9.76
C ALA A 131 9.75 -16.44 -9.61
N ASP A 132 9.97 -17.19 -8.53
CA ASP A 132 9.41 -18.52 -8.26
C ASP A 132 7.88 -18.63 -8.37
N LEU A 133 7.18 -17.53 -8.14
CA LEU A 133 5.72 -17.46 -8.28
C LEU A 133 5.26 -17.82 -9.71
N ARG A 134 6.11 -17.57 -10.72
CA ARG A 134 5.81 -17.87 -12.15
C ARG A 134 5.47 -19.34 -12.38
N ASP A 135 6.16 -20.25 -11.71
CA ASP A 135 6.03 -21.68 -11.96
C ASP A 135 4.71 -22.29 -11.46
N GLY A 136 3.94 -21.53 -10.70
CA GLY A 136 2.69 -22.00 -10.08
C GLY A 136 1.41 -21.34 -10.57
N VAL A 137 1.46 -20.37 -11.52
CA VAL A 137 0.30 -19.60 -11.94
C VAL A 137 0.01 -19.73 -13.45
N ASP A 138 -1.26 -19.57 -13.83
CA ASP A 138 -1.68 -19.59 -15.23
C ASP A 138 -1.27 -18.31 -15.98
N ALA A 139 -1.14 -17.19 -15.26
CA ALA A 139 -0.65 -15.93 -15.80
C ALA A 139 0.02 -15.08 -14.72
N ILE A 140 1.06 -14.34 -15.12
CA ILE A 140 1.80 -13.43 -14.25
C ILE A 140 2.00 -12.10 -14.96
N PHE A 141 1.80 -11.00 -14.22
CA PHE A 141 1.89 -9.63 -14.73
C PHE A 141 2.74 -8.76 -13.84
N GLU A 142 3.58 -7.93 -14.45
CA GLU A 142 4.30 -6.87 -13.75
C GLU A 142 3.38 -5.66 -13.58
N TYR A 143 3.37 -5.05 -12.37
CA TYR A 143 2.43 -3.98 -12.02
C TYR A 143 3.04 -2.57 -12.04
N GLY A 144 4.06 -2.34 -12.85
CA GLY A 144 4.61 -1.00 -13.10
C GLY A 144 5.61 -0.50 -12.06
N VAL A 145 6.06 -1.36 -11.12
CA VAL A 145 7.03 -0.94 -10.09
C VAL A 145 8.46 -0.84 -10.63
N GLY A 146 8.78 -1.59 -11.68
CA GLY A 146 10.15 -1.70 -12.16
C GLY A 146 11.09 -2.32 -11.12
N ASN A 147 12.30 -1.77 -11.00
CA ASN A 147 13.33 -2.32 -10.12
C ASN A 147 13.40 -1.56 -8.79
N GLU A 148 12.75 -2.06 -7.75
CA GLU A 148 12.85 -1.59 -6.36
C GLU A 148 13.77 -2.52 -5.57
N THR A 149 14.88 -1.97 -5.02
CA THR A 149 15.97 -2.76 -4.41
C THR A 149 16.10 -2.58 -2.90
N VAL A 150 15.21 -1.82 -2.27
CA VAL A 150 15.18 -1.67 -0.80
C VAL A 150 14.43 -2.83 -0.15
N GLY A 151 14.81 -3.18 1.08
CA GLY A 151 14.17 -4.24 1.84
C GLY A 151 12.72 -3.92 2.29
N PHE A 152 12.36 -2.65 2.28
CA PHE A 152 11.03 -2.16 2.69
C PHE A 152 10.27 -1.69 1.46
N VAL A 153 9.23 -2.41 1.07
CA VAL A 153 8.37 -2.03 -0.07
C VAL A 153 7.90 -0.59 0.08
N THR A 154 8.21 0.25 -0.89
CA THR A 154 8.00 1.70 -0.84
C THR A 154 7.22 2.18 -2.06
N MET A 155 7.89 2.29 -3.22
CA MET A 155 7.27 2.67 -4.48
C MET A 155 6.26 1.61 -4.96
N GLY A 156 6.53 0.34 -4.69
CA GLY A 156 5.63 -0.77 -5.00
C GLY A 156 4.26 -0.68 -4.35
N VAL A 157 4.11 0.04 -3.23
CA VAL A 157 2.80 0.31 -2.62
C VAL A 157 1.95 1.20 -3.52
N LEU A 158 2.54 2.31 -3.98
CA LEU A 158 1.85 3.27 -4.85
C LEU A 158 1.50 2.65 -6.20
N THR A 159 2.47 1.97 -6.84
CA THR A 159 2.30 1.41 -8.18
C THR A 159 1.32 0.23 -8.19
N LEU A 160 1.23 -0.56 -7.12
CA LEU A 160 0.22 -1.61 -7.02
C LEU A 160 -1.19 -1.03 -6.88
N MET A 161 -1.37 0.01 -6.06
CA MET A 161 -2.66 0.70 -5.98
C MET A 161 -3.04 1.31 -7.33
N GLU A 162 -2.08 1.94 -8.01
CA GLU A 162 -2.26 2.50 -9.35
C GLU A 162 -2.67 1.43 -10.37
N PHE A 163 -1.96 0.31 -10.40
CA PHE A 163 -2.28 -0.80 -11.29
C PHE A 163 -3.71 -1.30 -11.09
N ILE A 164 -4.14 -1.48 -9.83
CA ILE A 164 -5.51 -1.93 -9.51
C ILE A 164 -6.55 -0.89 -9.98
N ALA A 165 -6.26 0.41 -9.83
CA ALA A 165 -7.15 1.47 -10.30
C ALA A 165 -7.24 1.50 -11.83
N LEU A 166 -6.11 1.43 -12.54
CA LEU A 166 -6.06 1.41 -14.00
C LEU A 166 -6.72 0.15 -14.58
N PHE A 167 -6.47 -1.01 -13.98
CA PHE A 167 -7.15 -2.26 -14.32
C PHE A 167 -8.66 -2.11 -14.15
N GLY A 168 -9.12 -1.61 -13.00
CA GLY A 168 -10.54 -1.40 -12.72
C GLY A 168 -11.22 -0.50 -13.76
N LEU A 169 -10.60 0.64 -14.11
CA LEU A 169 -11.11 1.58 -15.11
C LEU A 169 -11.18 0.94 -16.50
N SER A 170 -10.11 0.29 -16.95
CA SER A 170 -10.05 -0.29 -18.29
C SER A 170 -10.98 -1.51 -18.40
N ALA A 171 -11.12 -2.32 -17.37
CA ALA A 171 -12.05 -3.43 -17.33
C ALA A 171 -13.51 -2.96 -17.30
N ALA A 172 -13.82 -1.91 -16.51
CA ALA A 172 -15.15 -1.33 -16.42
C ALA A 172 -15.61 -0.75 -17.77
N GLU A 173 -14.73 -0.02 -18.47
CA GLU A 173 -15.02 0.48 -19.83
C GLU A 173 -15.20 -0.68 -20.83
N THR A 174 -14.30 -1.66 -20.84
CA THR A 174 -14.36 -2.82 -21.75
C THR A 174 -15.65 -3.62 -21.58
N LEU A 175 -16.16 -3.72 -20.35
CA LEU A 175 -17.39 -4.44 -20.02
C LEU A 175 -18.65 -3.56 -20.07
N GLY A 176 -18.50 -2.28 -20.41
CA GLY A 176 -19.62 -1.34 -20.53
C GLY A 176 -20.27 -0.94 -19.21
N VAL A 177 -19.54 -1.08 -18.09
CA VAL A 177 -19.98 -0.62 -16.74
C VAL A 177 -19.89 0.91 -16.67
N ILE A 178 -18.83 1.50 -17.21
CA ILE A 178 -18.64 2.94 -17.38
C ILE A 178 -18.44 3.25 -18.86
N ASP A 179 -18.70 4.48 -19.25
CA ASP A 179 -18.41 4.95 -20.60
C ASP A 179 -17.03 5.63 -20.69
N GLY A 180 -16.60 5.94 -21.93
CA GLY A 180 -15.32 6.60 -22.18
C GLY A 180 -15.21 8.00 -21.56
N ALA A 181 -16.32 8.72 -21.36
CA ALA A 181 -16.32 10.02 -20.72
C ALA A 181 -16.07 9.89 -19.20
N GLU A 182 -16.69 8.91 -18.58
CA GLU A 182 -16.49 8.62 -17.15
C GLU A 182 -15.06 8.10 -16.90
N ARG A 183 -14.54 7.22 -17.77
CA ARG A 183 -13.13 6.81 -17.71
C ARG A 183 -12.19 8.01 -17.83
N ALA A 184 -12.41 8.90 -18.79
CA ALA A 184 -11.59 10.08 -18.98
C ALA A 184 -11.60 11.00 -17.74
N ALA A 185 -12.75 11.18 -17.09
CA ALA A 185 -12.87 11.95 -15.86
C ALA A 185 -12.07 11.34 -14.70
N TRP A 186 -12.04 10.01 -14.55
CA TRP A 186 -11.20 9.34 -13.56
C TRP A 186 -9.71 9.47 -13.89
N MET A 187 -9.32 9.31 -15.17
CA MET A 187 -7.94 9.50 -15.61
C MET A 187 -7.44 10.93 -15.35
N GLU A 188 -8.30 11.93 -15.53
CA GLU A 188 -8.00 13.33 -15.18
C GLU A 188 -7.70 13.48 -13.68
N ARG A 189 -8.55 12.92 -12.81
CA ARG A 189 -8.32 12.93 -11.35
C ARG A 189 -7.01 12.24 -10.98
N LEU A 190 -6.72 11.09 -11.56
CA LEU A 190 -5.46 10.38 -11.32
C LEU A 190 -4.24 11.17 -11.83
N SER A 191 -4.38 11.96 -12.90
CA SER A 191 -3.28 12.77 -13.41
C SER A 191 -2.84 13.91 -12.47
N GLU A 192 -3.68 14.29 -11.50
CA GLU A 192 -3.34 15.27 -10.46
C GLU A 192 -2.56 14.65 -9.29
N VAL A 193 -2.63 13.34 -9.10
CA VAL A 193 -1.98 12.62 -7.98
C VAL A 193 -0.50 12.93 -7.86
N PRO A 194 0.34 12.92 -8.91
CA PRO A 194 1.77 13.18 -8.78
C PRO A 194 2.10 14.54 -8.18
N CYS A 195 1.34 15.56 -8.54
CA CYS A 195 1.51 16.90 -7.97
C CYS A 195 1.16 16.93 -6.48
N MET A 196 0.02 16.37 -6.10
CA MET A 196 -0.43 16.29 -4.71
C MET A 196 0.50 15.40 -3.86
N HIS A 197 0.99 14.30 -4.42
CA HIS A 197 1.94 13.40 -3.77
C HIS A 197 3.26 14.12 -3.43
N ARG A 198 3.83 14.91 -4.37
CA ARG A 198 5.02 15.74 -4.10
C ARG A 198 4.76 16.79 -3.03
N GLU A 199 3.59 17.42 -3.05
CA GLU A 199 3.20 18.42 -2.04
C GLU A 199 3.06 17.77 -0.66
N MET A 200 2.44 16.60 -0.56
CA MET A 200 2.33 15.85 0.69
C MET A 200 3.71 15.45 1.24
N GLN A 201 4.63 14.99 0.38
CA GLN A 201 6.03 14.73 0.78
C GLN A 201 6.66 15.98 1.42
N ARG A 202 6.56 17.12 0.72
CA ARG A 202 7.14 18.38 1.20
C ARG A 202 6.58 18.80 2.57
N ARG A 203 5.27 18.67 2.76
CA ARG A 203 4.61 19.00 4.03
C ARG A 203 4.95 18.00 5.13
N ALA A 204 5.06 16.72 4.81
CA ALA A 204 5.50 15.70 5.75
C ALA A 204 6.92 15.97 6.24
N HIS A 205 7.84 16.36 5.36
CA HIS A 205 9.19 16.78 5.75
C HIS A 205 9.17 18.02 6.66
N ALA A 206 8.33 19.00 6.36
CA ALA A 206 8.20 20.21 7.18
C ALA A 206 7.64 19.91 8.59
N LEU A 207 6.65 19.02 8.68
CA LEU A 207 6.13 18.56 9.97
C LEU A 207 7.21 17.83 10.78
N MET A 208 7.99 16.95 10.13
CA MET A 208 9.12 16.28 10.81
C MET A 208 10.20 17.24 11.27
N ASP A 209 10.45 18.35 10.56
CA ASP A 209 11.40 19.37 11.00
C ASP A 209 10.89 20.10 12.25
N ALA A 210 9.59 20.40 12.29
CA ALA A 210 8.95 21.06 13.43
C ALA A 210 8.86 20.14 14.66
N GLU A 211 8.56 18.86 14.47
CA GLU A 211 8.32 17.85 15.51
C GLU A 211 9.48 16.85 15.65
N ARG A 212 10.69 17.26 15.29
CA ARG A 212 11.85 16.39 15.13
C ARG A 212 12.14 15.52 16.37
N GLU A 213 11.99 16.06 17.56
CA GLU A 213 12.25 15.32 18.80
C GLU A 213 11.29 14.14 18.97
N THR A 214 10.01 14.31 18.59
CA THR A 214 9.00 13.25 18.63
C THR A 214 9.32 12.13 17.65
N PHE A 215 9.65 12.46 16.41
CA PHE A 215 9.95 11.46 15.38
C PHE A 215 11.27 10.71 15.63
N LEU A 216 12.21 11.33 16.32
CA LEU A 216 13.50 10.70 16.67
C LEU A 216 13.49 10.00 18.04
N ALA A 217 12.37 9.99 18.73
CA ALA A 217 12.17 9.19 19.95
C ALA A 217 10.94 8.26 19.77
N PRO A 218 10.94 7.37 18.76
CA PRO A 218 9.76 6.61 18.39
C PRO A 218 9.31 5.69 19.53
N GLY A 219 8.12 5.97 20.04
CA GLY A 219 7.38 5.09 20.93
C GLY A 219 6.37 4.22 20.17
N HIS A 220 5.38 3.70 20.89
CA HIS A 220 4.24 3.09 20.22
C HIS A 220 3.42 4.15 19.47
N ALA A 221 2.86 3.77 18.34
CA ALA A 221 2.05 4.66 17.52
C ALA A 221 0.69 4.06 17.20
N PHE A 222 -0.34 4.92 17.17
CA PHE A 222 -1.64 4.61 16.58
C PHE A 222 -1.69 5.21 15.17
N MET A 223 -2.11 4.41 14.20
CA MET A 223 -2.35 4.83 12.82
C MET A 223 -3.84 4.64 12.54
N CYS A 224 -4.60 5.74 12.53
CA CYS A 224 -6.05 5.69 12.37
C CYS A 224 -6.46 6.12 10.96
N GLY A 225 -7.30 5.33 10.30
CA GLY A 225 -7.84 5.66 8.99
C GLY A 225 -9.15 4.95 8.71
N ALA A 226 -10.11 5.64 8.07
CA ALA A 226 -11.40 5.09 7.71
C ALA A 226 -11.53 4.89 6.18
N GLY A 227 -12.35 3.93 5.77
CA GLY A 227 -12.59 3.64 4.35
C GLY A 227 -11.29 3.34 3.60
N ALA A 228 -11.03 4.05 2.49
CA ALA A 228 -9.83 3.87 1.69
C ALA A 228 -8.54 4.23 2.47
N ALA A 229 -8.58 5.17 3.41
CA ALA A 229 -7.45 5.53 4.25
C ALA A 229 -7.03 4.42 5.24
N TYR A 230 -7.89 3.43 5.50
CA TYR A 230 -7.54 2.31 6.38
C TYR A 230 -6.34 1.49 5.84
N GLY A 231 -6.30 1.26 4.52
CA GLY A 231 -5.14 0.60 3.90
C GLY A 231 -3.83 1.38 4.09
N ILE A 232 -3.89 2.71 4.10
CA ILE A 232 -2.73 3.56 4.38
C ILE A 232 -2.36 3.56 5.88
N ALA A 233 -3.35 3.46 6.76
CA ALA A 233 -3.08 3.27 8.20
C ALA A 233 -2.36 1.93 8.47
N LEU A 234 -2.79 0.84 7.81
CA LEU A 234 -2.10 -0.45 7.86
C LEU A 234 -0.65 -0.33 7.37
N GLU A 235 -0.45 0.35 6.24
CA GLU A 235 0.90 0.55 5.68
C GLU A 235 1.76 1.43 6.58
N GLY A 236 1.22 2.52 7.12
CA GLY A 236 1.92 3.38 8.06
C GLY A 236 2.36 2.64 9.33
N ALA A 237 1.48 1.80 9.89
CA ALA A 237 1.83 0.97 11.03
C ALA A 237 2.91 -0.05 10.69
N LEU A 238 2.84 -0.69 9.52
CA LEU A 238 3.85 -1.63 9.05
C LEU A 238 5.20 -0.92 8.86
N LYS A 239 5.22 0.23 8.19
CA LYS A 239 6.46 0.99 7.97
C LYS A 239 7.08 1.45 9.29
N TRP A 240 6.29 1.91 10.26
CA TRP A 240 6.78 2.27 11.58
C TRP A 240 7.48 1.11 12.28
N GLN A 241 6.89 -0.08 12.22
CA GLN A 241 7.47 -1.30 12.80
C GLN A 241 8.75 -1.74 12.08
N GLU A 242 8.73 -1.78 10.75
CA GLU A 242 9.85 -2.24 9.92
C GLU A 242 11.06 -1.31 10.01
N THR A 243 10.83 0.00 10.03
CA THR A 243 11.91 1.00 9.94
C THR A 243 12.39 1.43 11.32
N LEU A 244 11.48 1.73 12.25
CA LEU A 244 11.82 2.30 13.56
C LEU A 244 11.92 1.23 14.67
N LYS A 245 11.59 -0.03 14.36
CA LYS A 245 11.58 -1.15 15.32
C LYS A 245 10.72 -0.86 16.57
N ALA A 246 9.71 -0.01 16.42
CA ALA A 246 8.79 0.41 17.46
C ALA A 246 7.37 -0.13 17.21
N PRO A 247 6.61 -0.47 18.26
CA PRO A 247 5.25 -0.96 18.08
C PRO A 247 4.35 0.08 17.42
N ALA A 248 3.52 -0.37 16.47
CA ALA A 248 2.45 0.45 15.92
C ALA A 248 1.22 -0.42 15.63
N ILE A 249 0.05 0.18 15.69
CA ILE A 249 -1.22 -0.50 15.42
C ILE A 249 -2.07 0.37 14.49
N ALA A 250 -2.63 -0.27 13.45
CA ALA A 250 -3.61 0.36 12.58
C ALA A 250 -5.03 0.09 13.08
N LEU A 251 -5.87 1.12 13.09
CA LEU A 251 -7.23 1.06 13.60
C LEU A 251 -8.16 1.92 12.73
N GLU A 252 -9.42 1.54 12.63
CA GLU A 252 -10.44 2.50 12.25
C GLU A 252 -10.67 3.49 13.41
N PRO A 253 -11.03 4.77 13.13
CA PRO A 253 -11.20 5.77 14.18
C PRO A 253 -12.22 5.39 15.25
N GLU A 254 -13.32 4.71 14.89
CA GLU A 254 -14.29 4.22 15.86
C GLU A 254 -13.72 3.07 16.70
N GLU A 255 -13.02 2.11 16.11
CA GLU A 255 -12.36 1.03 16.85
C GLU A 255 -11.29 1.57 17.81
N TYR A 256 -10.59 2.66 17.42
CA TYR A 256 -9.64 3.33 18.30
C TYR A 256 -10.28 3.81 19.61
N ILE A 257 -11.49 4.34 19.58
CA ILE A 257 -12.19 4.82 20.79
C ILE A 257 -12.94 3.72 21.56
N HIS A 258 -13.02 2.50 21.03
CA HIS A 258 -13.62 1.35 21.70
C HIS A 258 -12.63 0.50 22.51
N GLY A 259 -11.60 1.14 23.11
CA GLY A 259 -10.65 0.50 24.02
C GLY A 259 -9.19 0.93 23.84
N PRO A 260 -8.62 0.90 22.62
CA PRO A 260 -7.21 1.28 22.39
C PRO A 260 -6.82 2.66 22.93
N ASN A 261 -7.73 3.63 22.87
CA ASN A 261 -7.54 4.97 23.42
C ASN A 261 -7.29 5.00 24.95
N MET A 262 -7.61 3.93 25.68
CA MET A 262 -7.29 3.83 27.12
C MET A 262 -5.78 3.73 27.39
N GLN A 263 -4.98 3.44 26.36
CA GLN A 263 -3.52 3.44 26.45
C GLN A 263 -2.90 4.83 26.28
N LEU A 264 -3.72 5.86 25.98
CA LEU A 264 -3.21 7.21 25.74
C LEU A 264 -2.50 7.78 26.96
N THR A 265 -1.35 8.34 26.69
CA THR A 265 -0.54 9.12 27.64
C THR A 265 -0.02 10.36 26.90
N PRO A 266 0.52 11.36 27.58
CA PRO A 266 1.17 12.50 26.93
C PRO A 266 2.36 12.14 26.02
N ARG A 267 2.85 10.89 26.07
CA ARG A 267 3.94 10.37 25.23
C ARG A 267 3.46 9.52 24.06
N SER A 268 2.15 9.30 23.93
CA SER A 268 1.58 8.50 22.84
C SER A 268 1.62 9.27 21.54
N THR A 269 2.03 8.60 20.46
CA THR A 269 1.97 9.15 19.10
C THR A 269 0.73 8.61 18.40
N ALA A 270 -0.04 9.47 17.72
CA ALA A 270 -1.21 9.07 16.97
C ALA A 270 -1.30 9.84 15.64
N PHE A 271 -1.59 9.12 14.56
CA PHE A 271 -1.79 9.68 13.23
C PHE A 271 -3.23 9.40 12.78
N PHE A 272 -3.90 10.42 12.30
CA PHE A 272 -5.25 10.35 11.76
C PHE A 272 -5.20 10.65 10.27
N LEU A 273 -5.51 9.64 9.46
CA LEU A 273 -5.50 9.72 7.99
C LEU A 273 -6.92 9.89 7.50
N ASP A 274 -7.20 10.99 6.85
CA ASP A 274 -8.55 11.35 6.44
C ASP A 274 -8.68 11.40 4.91
N SER A 275 -9.44 10.44 4.37
CA SER A 275 -9.75 10.35 2.93
C SER A 275 -10.94 11.20 2.49
N GLY A 276 -11.62 11.85 3.42
CA GLY A 276 -12.86 12.59 3.13
C GLY A 276 -14.15 11.83 3.46
N SER A 277 -14.11 10.50 3.56
CA SER A 277 -15.32 9.68 3.77
C SER A 277 -15.91 9.78 5.18
N ALA A 278 -15.10 10.12 6.18
CA ALA A 278 -15.52 10.22 7.59
C ALA A 278 -14.92 11.43 8.31
N SER A 279 -14.64 12.50 7.57
CA SER A 279 -13.85 13.66 8.01
C SER A 279 -14.30 14.29 9.32
N GLY A 280 -15.59 14.53 9.49
CA GLY A 280 -16.13 15.16 10.70
C GLY A 280 -15.76 14.35 11.94
N ARG A 281 -15.98 13.04 11.89
CA ARG A 281 -15.75 12.15 13.01
C ARG A 281 -14.26 11.90 13.25
N THR A 282 -13.48 11.73 12.21
CA THR A 282 -12.02 11.61 12.30
C THR A 282 -11.41 12.86 12.97
N CYS A 283 -11.85 14.05 12.58
CA CYS A 283 -11.41 15.31 13.18
C CYS A 283 -11.83 15.46 14.65
N GLU A 284 -13.04 15.00 15.04
CA GLU A 284 -13.47 15.00 16.44
C GLU A 284 -12.57 14.13 17.31
N ILE A 285 -12.27 12.89 16.84
CA ILE A 285 -11.43 11.94 17.57
C ILE A 285 -9.98 12.45 17.62
N TYR A 286 -9.47 13.02 16.54
CA TYR A 286 -8.18 13.69 16.52
C TYR A 286 -8.09 14.78 17.59
N ARG A 287 -9.06 15.70 17.64
CA ARG A 287 -9.09 16.79 18.66
C ARG A 287 -9.18 16.23 20.08
N ALA A 288 -9.96 15.18 20.30
CA ALA A 288 -10.05 14.51 21.59
C ALA A 288 -8.70 13.89 22.00
N THR A 289 -7.97 13.29 21.05
CA THR A 289 -6.63 12.76 21.28
C THR A 289 -5.62 13.86 21.60
N ARG A 290 -5.71 15.01 20.91
CA ARG A 290 -4.92 16.22 21.19
C ARG A 290 -5.10 16.76 22.62
N ALA A 291 -6.23 16.52 23.25
CA ALA A 291 -6.44 16.88 24.63
C ALA A 291 -5.60 16.06 25.63
N VAL A 292 -5.01 14.95 25.19
CA VAL A 292 -4.20 14.04 26.03
C VAL A 292 -2.72 14.06 25.64
N THR A 293 -2.41 14.16 24.35
CA THR A 293 -1.03 14.17 23.85
C THR A 293 -0.81 15.28 22.81
N ASP A 294 0.34 15.93 22.87
CA ASP A 294 0.75 16.89 21.85
C ASP A 294 1.25 16.22 20.55
N HIS A 295 1.41 14.88 20.55
CA HIS A 295 1.95 14.10 19.45
C HIS A 295 0.84 13.40 18.64
N ALA A 296 -0.33 14.01 18.53
CA ALA A 296 -1.35 13.59 17.59
C ALA A 296 -1.30 14.46 16.33
N TYR A 297 -1.41 13.82 15.15
CA TYR A 297 -1.25 14.45 13.85
C TYR A 297 -2.42 14.10 12.95
N LEU A 298 -2.91 15.07 12.17
CA LEU A 298 -3.94 14.89 11.14
C LEU A 298 -3.32 15.04 9.75
N ILE A 299 -3.55 14.08 8.87
CA ILE A 299 -3.11 14.10 7.47
C ILE A 299 -4.35 13.95 6.59
N ALA A 300 -4.66 14.97 5.79
CA ALA A 300 -5.87 15.04 4.98
C ALA A 300 -5.61 15.66 3.61
N CYS A 301 -6.40 15.27 2.62
CA CYS A 301 -6.38 15.92 1.31
C CYS A 301 -7.19 17.23 1.33
N HIS A 302 -8.33 17.24 1.99
CA HIS A 302 -9.27 18.35 2.12
C HIS A 302 -9.04 19.15 3.41
N GLY A 303 -9.88 20.17 3.62
CA GLY A 303 -9.78 21.04 4.78
C GLY A 303 -8.90 22.25 4.55
N SER A 304 -8.97 23.20 5.45
CA SER A 304 -8.10 24.37 5.45
C SER A 304 -6.92 24.17 6.40
N GLU A 305 -5.78 24.74 6.06
CA GLU A 305 -4.63 24.92 6.95
C GLU A 305 -4.98 25.91 8.06
N ASN A 306 -5.97 25.61 8.88
CA ASN A 306 -6.33 26.49 9.98
C ASN A 306 -5.38 26.20 11.14
N ASP A 307 -4.44 27.09 11.40
CA ASP A 307 -3.67 27.31 12.65
C ASP A 307 -3.28 26.09 13.50
N ASP A 308 -3.44 24.85 12.97
CA ASP A 308 -3.06 23.62 13.65
C ASP A 308 -1.71 23.11 13.12
N ALA A 309 -0.65 23.38 13.85
CA ALA A 309 0.70 22.97 13.48
C ALA A 309 0.89 21.44 13.33
N ASN A 310 -0.03 20.65 13.90
CA ASN A 310 0.00 19.19 13.82
C ASN A 310 -0.89 18.63 12.68
N ALA A 311 -1.42 19.49 11.83
CA ALA A 311 -2.25 19.07 10.70
C ALA A 311 -1.56 19.34 9.35
N ILE A 312 -1.59 18.34 8.47
CA ILE A 312 -1.26 18.49 7.05
C ILE A 312 -2.56 18.38 6.28
N CYS A 313 -3.08 19.52 5.78
CA CYS A 313 -4.28 19.56 4.96
C CYS A 313 -3.95 20.20 3.62
N LEU A 314 -4.09 19.48 2.50
CA LEU A 314 -3.73 20.03 1.18
C LEU A 314 -4.72 21.05 0.65
N GLY A 315 -5.91 21.14 1.22
CA GLY A 315 -6.97 22.05 0.76
C GLY A 315 -7.49 21.69 -0.64
N ARG A 316 -7.42 20.40 -0.99
CA ARG A 316 -7.87 19.86 -2.28
C ARG A 316 -9.15 19.06 -2.09
N ASP A 317 -10.08 19.21 -3.04
CA ASP A 317 -11.24 18.33 -3.14
C ASP A 317 -10.81 17.07 -3.91
N VAL A 318 -10.59 15.99 -3.17
CA VAL A 318 -10.11 14.72 -3.70
C VAL A 318 -11.14 13.65 -3.39
N GLU A 319 -11.51 12.86 -4.40
CA GLU A 319 -12.40 11.72 -4.20
C GLU A 319 -11.81 10.77 -3.14
N PRO A 320 -12.62 10.25 -2.20
CA PRO A 320 -12.11 9.38 -1.14
C PRO A 320 -11.32 8.18 -1.65
N GLU A 321 -11.66 7.65 -2.82
CA GLU A 321 -11.00 6.53 -3.47
C GLU A 321 -9.63 6.90 -4.06
N VAL A 322 -9.38 8.18 -4.33
CA VAL A 322 -8.08 8.70 -4.81
C VAL A 322 -7.18 9.14 -3.65
N ALA A 323 -7.77 9.49 -2.51
CA ALA A 323 -7.02 9.96 -1.35
C ALA A 323 -5.87 9.04 -0.90
N PRO A 324 -5.95 7.69 -0.96
CA PRO A 324 -4.83 6.80 -0.58
C PRO A 324 -3.53 7.11 -1.30
N PHE A 325 -3.58 7.43 -2.59
CA PHE A 325 -2.39 7.78 -3.39
C PHE A 325 -1.70 9.06 -2.88
N VAL A 326 -2.48 9.95 -2.29
CA VAL A 326 -2.02 11.26 -1.81
C VAL A 326 -1.60 11.20 -0.34
N LEU A 327 -2.23 10.36 0.47
CA LEU A 327 -1.91 10.21 1.91
C LEU A 327 -0.67 9.34 2.14
N LEU A 328 -0.41 8.36 1.27
CA LEU A 328 0.69 7.41 1.40
C LEU A 328 2.06 8.06 1.66
N PRO A 329 2.49 9.10 0.91
CA PRO A 329 3.84 9.64 1.09
C PRO A 329 4.09 10.22 2.47
N ALA A 330 3.07 10.67 3.21
CA ALA A 330 3.27 11.19 4.57
C ALA A 330 3.81 10.09 5.49
N VAL A 331 3.16 8.93 5.54
CA VAL A 331 3.58 7.81 6.41
C VAL A 331 4.92 7.22 5.97
N GLN A 332 5.21 7.23 4.66
CA GLN A 332 6.48 6.76 4.13
C GLN A 332 7.63 7.72 4.47
N VAL A 333 7.43 9.03 4.34
CA VAL A 333 8.42 10.06 4.72
C VAL A 333 8.73 9.98 6.20
N PHE A 334 7.71 9.88 7.07
CA PHE A 334 7.91 9.75 8.52
C PHE A 334 8.78 8.55 8.86
N ALA A 335 8.48 7.40 8.28
CA ALA A 335 9.21 6.16 8.53
C ALA A 335 10.64 6.19 7.93
N GLY A 336 10.78 6.51 6.65
CA GLY A 336 12.06 6.45 5.92
C GLY A 336 13.06 7.47 6.44
N ARG A 337 12.63 8.72 6.65
CA ARG A 337 13.51 9.77 7.15
C ARG A 337 13.93 9.51 8.61
N ALA A 338 13.00 9.13 9.49
CA ALA A 338 13.34 8.83 10.87
C ALA A 338 14.29 7.63 10.96
N MET A 339 14.08 6.57 10.18
CA MET A 339 15.00 5.43 10.08
C MET A 339 16.43 5.88 9.73
N ARG A 340 16.59 6.72 8.71
CA ARG A 340 17.91 7.24 8.30
C ARG A 340 18.54 8.09 9.39
N GLU A 341 17.80 9.01 9.99
CA GLU A 341 18.34 9.92 11.03
C GLU A 341 18.70 9.17 12.32
N LEU A 342 17.98 8.09 12.64
CA LEU A 342 18.26 7.23 13.79
C LEU A 342 19.32 6.15 13.51
N GLY A 343 19.62 5.89 12.24
CA GLY A 343 20.55 4.82 11.85
C GLY A 343 20.05 3.41 12.21
N CYS A 344 18.73 3.20 12.26
CA CYS A 344 18.12 1.93 12.66
C CYS A 344 17.70 1.04 11.47
N GLU A 345 18.26 1.25 10.28
CA GLU A 345 18.05 0.39 9.11
C GLU A 345 18.40 -1.09 9.38
N PRO A 346 19.56 -1.42 9.98
CA PRO A 346 19.86 -2.81 10.29
C PRO A 346 18.92 -3.39 11.35
N CYS A 347 18.56 -4.65 11.15
CA CYS A 347 17.84 -5.41 12.17
C CYS A 347 18.74 -5.73 13.37
N HIS A 348 18.12 -6.11 14.50
CA HIS A 348 18.85 -6.58 15.65
C HIS A 348 19.66 -7.84 15.27
N PRO A 349 20.93 -8.01 15.70
CA PRO A 349 21.77 -9.14 15.28
C PRO A 349 21.19 -10.53 15.58
N LEU A 350 20.25 -10.65 16.52
CA LEU A 350 19.55 -11.90 16.81
C LEU A 350 18.43 -12.22 15.83
N PHE A 351 18.07 -11.29 14.95
CA PHE A 351 17.02 -11.50 13.95
C PHE A 351 17.36 -12.64 12.98
N ASP A 352 18.62 -12.80 12.62
CA ASP A 352 19.11 -13.93 11.82
C ASP A 352 18.77 -15.29 12.42
N ARG A 353 18.63 -15.39 13.75
CA ARG A 353 18.21 -16.64 14.41
C ARG A 353 16.75 -16.95 14.14
N PHE A 354 15.91 -15.91 14.07
CA PHE A 354 14.51 -16.06 13.72
C PHE A 354 14.36 -16.47 12.25
N GLU A 355 15.02 -15.78 11.33
CA GLU A 355 14.95 -16.06 9.90
C GLU A 355 15.44 -17.46 9.52
N ARG A 356 16.44 -17.99 10.23
CA ARG A 356 16.90 -19.38 10.03
C ARG A 356 15.85 -20.43 10.40
N VAL A 357 14.89 -20.12 11.23
CA VAL A 357 13.83 -21.05 11.65
C VAL A 357 12.58 -20.86 10.78
N VAL A 358 12.23 -19.61 10.47
CA VAL A 358 11.04 -19.28 9.68
C VAL A 358 11.42 -18.22 8.63
N SER A 359 11.43 -18.63 7.37
CA SER A 359 11.57 -17.71 6.24
C SER A 359 10.23 -17.47 5.57
N CYS A 360 9.91 -16.20 5.30
CA CYS A 360 8.76 -15.82 4.49
C CYS A 360 9.09 -15.79 2.98
N LYS A 361 10.33 -16.12 2.61
CA LYS A 361 10.83 -16.10 1.23
C LYS A 361 11.36 -17.46 0.82
N THR A 362 11.32 -17.72 -0.49
CA THR A 362 11.97 -18.89 -1.11
C THR A 362 13.49 -18.79 -1.03
N ALA A 363 14.18 -19.89 -1.28
CA ALA A 363 15.64 -19.95 -1.22
C ALA A 363 16.33 -19.01 -2.22
N ASP A 364 15.71 -18.76 -3.38
CA ASP A 364 16.29 -17.98 -4.47
C ASP A 364 16.17 -16.46 -4.27
N TYR A 365 15.45 -16.02 -3.22
CA TYR A 365 15.19 -14.62 -2.96
C TYR A 365 16.46 -13.76 -2.83
N GLU A 366 17.50 -14.26 -2.14
CA GLU A 366 18.76 -13.53 -1.96
C GLU A 366 19.51 -13.33 -3.29
N GLU A 367 19.51 -14.34 -4.15
CA GLU A 367 20.14 -14.26 -5.47
C GLU A 367 19.40 -13.27 -6.36
N ILE A 368 18.07 -13.33 -6.38
CA ILE A 368 17.22 -12.37 -7.09
C ILE A 368 17.47 -10.93 -6.63
N CYS A 369 17.63 -10.70 -5.32
CA CYS A 369 17.96 -9.37 -4.79
C CYS A 369 19.34 -8.87 -5.29
N LYS A 370 20.35 -9.74 -5.34
CA LYS A 370 21.68 -9.41 -5.87
C LYS A 370 21.63 -9.07 -7.36
N GLU A 371 20.90 -9.85 -8.13
CA GLU A 371 20.68 -9.59 -9.56
C GLU A 371 20.01 -8.23 -9.80
N LYS A 372 18.97 -7.92 -9.04
CA LYS A 372 18.30 -6.62 -9.12
C LYS A 372 19.23 -5.46 -8.78
N LEU A 373 20.07 -5.60 -7.78
CA LEU A 373 21.09 -4.60 -7.43
C LEU A 373 22.11 -4.44 -8.55
N ALA A 374 22.57 -5.52 -9.15
CA ALA A 374 23.51 -5.49 -10.26
C ALA A 374 22.89 -4.82 -11.51
N GLN A 375 21.64 -5.12 -11.84
CA GLN A 375 20.91 -4.47 -12.94
C GLN A 375 20.72 -2.97 -12.71
N ALA A 376 20.59 -2.55 -11.45
CA ALA A 376 20.52 -1.13 -11.08
C ALA A 376 21.90 -0.44 -11.06
N GLY A 377 23.00 -1.16 -11.36
CA GLY A 377 24.37 -0.64 -11.38
C GLY A 377 25.06 -0.62 -10.02
N PHE A 378 24.53 -1.35 -9.04
CA PHE A 378 25.08 -1.47 -7.69
C PHE A 378 25.56 -2.91 -7.45
N ALA A 379 26.64 -3.32 -8.11
CA ALA A 379 27.31 -4.57 -7.74
C ALA A 379 28.10 -4.38 -6.44
N GLU A 380 28.08 -5.43 -5.57
CA GLU A 380 28.95 -5.47 -4.37
C GLU A 380 30.44 -5.38 -4.69
#